data_08e0ffe449abc68b7872ce89dd899ef2
#
_entry.id   08e0ffe449abc68b7872ce89dd899ef2
#
_cell.length_a   1.000
_cell.length_b   1.000
_cell.length_c   1.000
_cell.angle_alpha   90.00
_cell.angle_beta   90.00
_cell.angle_gamma   90.00
#
_symmetry.space_group_name_H-M   'P 1'
#
loop_
_entity.id
_entity.type
_entity.pdbx_description
1 polymer ?
#
loop_
_entity_poly.entity_id
_entity_poly.type
_entity_poly.pdbx_seq_one_letter_code
_entity_poly.pdbx_strand_id
1 'polypeptide(L)'
;RRGFAQRRKQLRKNLPDDVDWGKVCEKLKFSPTARAEELSLDDWVALTREVDPFFEKEEGQGDDEMLAVVDEDDKVVGSERRDIIHRDGLKHRAVHIFVLNQKGEIFLQKRSRLKDKCPGLWDSSAAGHVDAGEEYENCAARELLEELGLTNDDVREVGKLGAHANTGWEHVRLYATLAKGKIRVPCVEIEYGEWFTMPQIDDWVEAVPEDFAPGFLACWKVWKEANQGRFEDGE
;
A
#
# COMPACT_ATOMS: atom_id res chain seq x y z
N ARG A 1 9.88 10.52 9.25
CA ARG A 1 10.57 11.52 8.38
C ARG A 1 10.09 12.96 8.63
N ARG A 2 8.78 13.22 8.81
CA ARG A 2 8.26 14.59 9.06
C ARG A 2 8.85 15.23 10.32
N GLY A 3 9.01 14.48 11.41
CA GLY A 3 9.57 14.97 12.67
C GLY A 3 10.97 15.57 12.52
N PHE A 4 11.76 15.10 11.56
CA PHE A 4 13.13 15.56 11.30
C PHE A 4 13.24 16.58 10.16
N ALA A 5 12.14 16.95 9.49
CA ALA A 5 12.17 17.87 8.35
C ALA A 5 12.80 19.24 8.73
N GLN A 6 12.65 19.66 9.99
CA GLN A 6 13.21 20.89 10.51
C GLN A 6 13.77 20.67 11.92
N ARG A 7 14.94 20.04 12.05
CA ARG A 7 15.58 19.61 13.29
C ARG A 7 15.61 20.69 14.40
N ARG A 8 15.77 21.96 14.03
CA ARG A 8 15.87 23.08 14.98
C ARG A 8 14.53 23.62 15.46
N LYS A 9 13.41 23.21 14.83
CA LYS A 9 12.07 23.66 15.24
C LYS A 9 11.46 22.71 16.27
N GLN A 10 10.53 23.24 17.05
CA GLN A 10 9.73 22.43 17.96
C GLN A 10 8.99 21.34 17.18
N LEU A 11 8.92 20.15 17.76
CA LEU A 11 8.36 18.96 17.13
C LEU A 11 6.92 19.16 16.66
N ARG A 12 6.09 19.90 17.41
CA ARG A 12 4.74 20.30 17.04
C ARG A 12 4.62 20.84 15.61
N LYS A 13 5.62 21.61 15.15
CA LYS A 13 5.60 22.23 13.80
C LYS A 13 5.89 21.25 12.66
N ASN A 14 6.33 20.05 13.00
CA ASN A 14 6.66 18.98 12.07
C ASN A 14 5.58 17.89 12.01
N LEU A 15 4.61 17.92 12.95
CA LEU A 15 3.51 16.97 13.00
C LEU A 15 2.32 17.45 12.14
N PRO A 16 1.42 16.53 11.75
CA PRO A 16 0.18 16.88 11.09
C PRO A 16 -0.66 17.87 11.91
N ASP A 17 -1.43 18.72 11.23
CA ASP A 17 -2.24 19.78 11.87
C ASP A 17 -3.40 19.21 12.71
N ASP A 18 -3.82 17.99 12.42
CA ASP A 18 -4.89 17.26 13.11
C ASP A 18 -4.43 16.59 14.42
N VAL A 19 -3.13 16.62 14.72
CA VAL A 19 -2.58 16.08 15.97
C VAL A 19 -2.77 17.06 17.11
N ASP A 20 -3.52 16.66 18.14
CA ASP A 20 -3.61 17.40 19.41
C ASP A 20 -2.32 17.22 20.22
N TRP A 21 -1.34 18.09 19.95
CA TRP A 21 -0.03 18.05 20.59
C TRP A 21 -0.11 18.19 22.12
N GLY A 22 -1.13 18.87 22.65
CA GLY A 22 -1.34 19.00 24.08
C GLY A 22 -1.62 17.65 24.74
N LYS A 23 -2.54 16.88 24.16
CA LYS A 23 -2.86 15.53 24.65
C LYS A 23 -1.67 14.56 24.51
N VAL A 24 -0.94 14.64 23.40
CA VAL A 24 0.26 13.83 23.17
C VAL A 24 1.31 14.12 24.25
N CYS A 25 1.57 15.39 24.55
CA CYS A 25 2.53 15.76 25.60
C CYS A 25 2.11 15.26 26.98
N GLU A 26 0.83 15.37 27.31
CA GLU A 26 0.30 14.88 28.59
C GLU A 26 0.47 13.36 28.72
N LYS A 27 0.09 12.61 27.67
CA LYS A 27 0.12 11.14 27.65
C LYS A 27 1.55 10.59 27.67
N LEU A 28 2.42 11.15 26.83
CA LEU A 28 3.81 10.66 26.68
C LEU A 28 4.80 11.39 27.58
N LYS A 29 4.34 12.37 28.38
CA LYS A 29 5.17 13.20 29.26
C LYS A 29 6.27 13.97 28.52
N PHE A 30 5.96 14.42 27.31
CA PHE A 30 6.88 15.23 26.53
C PHE A 30 6.79 16.71 26.94
N SER A 31 7.89 17.44 26.76
CA SER A 31 7.85 18.89 26.84
C SER A 31 7.02 19.45 25.67
N PRO A 32 6.10 20.41 25.87
CA PRO A 32 5.40 21.06 24.76
C PRO A 32 6.33 21.73 23.75
N THR A 33 7.55 22.02 24.16
CA THR A 33 8.59 22.64 23.31
C THR A 33 9.63 21.65 22.80
N ALA A 34 9.43 20.33 23.04
CA ALA A 34 10.35 19.27 22.63
C ALA A 34 10.75 19.39 21.14
N ARG A 35 12.01 19.07 20.88
CA ARG A 35 12.59 19.02 19.54
C ARG A 35 12.84 17.58 19.12
N ALA A 36 12.90 17.34 17.82
CA ALA A 36 13.13 16.01 17.25
C ALA A 36 14.42 15.32 17.77
N GLU A 37 15.46 16.12 18.02
CA GLU A 37 16.76 15.68 18.50
C GLU A 37 16.81 15.31 19.98
N GLU A 38 15.78 15.69 20.74
CA GLU A 38 15.69 15.45 22.18
C GLU A 38 14.99 14.11 22.51
N LEU A 39 14.35 13.48 21.50
CA LEU A 39 13.63 12.23 21.66
C LEU A 39 14.55 11.03 21.46
N SER A 40 14.47 10.08 22.40
CA SER A 40 15.05 8.75 22.25
C SER A 40 14.33 7.95 21.16
N LEU A 41 14.86 6.79 20.77
CA LEU A 41 14.19 5.88 19.86
C LEU A 41 12.85 5.40 20.41
N ASP A 42 12.79 5.08 21.70
CA ASP A 42 11.56 4.65 22.38
C ASP A 42 10.51 5.76 22.40
N ASP A 43 10.93 7.02 22.59
CA ASP A 43 10.04 8.18 22.52
C ASP A 43 9.47 8.34 21.11
N TRP A 44 10.29 8.11 20.07
CA TRP A 44 9.83 8.14 18.67
C TRP A 44 8.83 7.03 18.39
N VAL A 45 9.05 5.81 18.87
CA VAL A 45 8.10 4.70 18.75
C VAL A 45 6.79 5.04 19.46
N ALA A 46 6.85 5.52 20.70
CA ALA A 46 5.68 5.92 21.46
C ALA A 46 4.91 7.06 20.79
N LEU A 47 5.62 8.06 20.27
CA LEU A 47 5.01 9.17 19.52
C LEU A 47 4.33 8.68 18.25
N THR A 48 4.97 7.80 17.49
CA THR A 48 4.38 7.26 16.26
C THR A 48 3.10 6.51 16.55
N ARG A 49 3.10 5.64 17.57
CA ARG A 49 1.89 4.93 18.03
C ARG A 49 0.74 5.86 18.40
N GLU A 50 1.06 7.01 18.99
CA GLU A 50 0.04 7.97 19.45
C GLU A 50 -0.54 8.83 18.34
N VAL A 51 0.28 9.17 17.32
CA VAL A 51 -0.11 10.11 16.26
C VAL A 51 -0.52 9.42 14.96
N ASP A 52 -0.23 8.13 14.83
CA ASP A 52 -0.60 7.32 13.70
C ASP A 52 -1.73 6.37 14.10
N PRO A 53 -2.98 6.65 13.72
CA PRO A 53 -4.12 5.79 14.08
C PRO A 53 -4.04 4.39 13.45
N PHE A 54 -3.11 4.18 12.51
CA PHE A 54 -2.89 2.90 11.85
C PHE A 54 -1.71 2.12 12.45
N PHE A 55 -0.93 2.72 13.34
CA PHE A 55 0.26 2.09 13.91
C PHE A 55 -0.03 0.81 14.70
N GLU A 56 -1.17 0.72 15.40
CA GLU A 56 -1.57 -0.48 16.16
C GLU A 56 -2.17 -1.59 15.28
N LYS A 57 -2.53 -1.27 14.03
CA LYS A 57 -2.93 -2.27 13.02
C LYS A 57 -1.73 -2.83 12.23
N GLU A 58 -0.56 -2.28 12.46
CA GLU A 58 0.71 -2.68 11.85
C GLU A 58 1.41 -3.84 12.59
N GLU A 59 0.66 -4.79 13.12
CA GLU A 59 1.14 -6.17 13.06
C GLU A 59 1.08 -6.51 11.58
N GLY A 60 2.22 -6.31 10.87
CA GLY A 60 2.30 -6.53 9.43
C GLY A 60 1.69 -7.88 9.09
N GLN A 61 1.12 -8.02 7.90
CA GLN A 61 0.46 -9.23 7.40
C GLN A 61 1.13 -10.46 8.01
N GLY A 62 0.50 -10.98 9.08
CA GLY A 62 1.16 -11.94 9.95
C GLY A 62 1.31 -13.26 9.19
N ASP A 63 2.40 -13.99 9.44
CA ASP A 63 2.57 -15.34 8.91
C ASP A 63 1.38 -16.24 9.22
N ASP A 64 0.58 -15.89 10.25
CA ASP A 64 -0.61 -16.59 10.70
C ASP A 64 -1.90 -16.19 9.96
N GLU A 65 -1.86 -15.21 9.04
CA GLU A 65 -3.00 -14.79 8.24
C GLU A 65 -3.56 -15.96 7.43
N MET A 66 -4.87 -16.19 7.52
CA MET A 66 -5.56 -17.27 6.84
C MET A 66 -6.11 -16.81 5.50
N LEU A 67 -5.54 -17.30 4.41
CA LEU A 67 -5.93 -16.96 3.05
C LEU A 67 -6.76 -18.06 2.40
N ALA A 68 -7.60 -17.66 1.45
CA ALA A 68 -8.35 -18.61 0.63
C ALA A 68 -7.42 -19.32 -0.36
N VAL A 69 -7.37 -20.66 -0.32
CA VAL A 69 -6.73 -21.49 -1.36
C VAL A 69 -7.74 -21.75 -2.48
N VAL A 70 -7.32 -21.52 -3.73
CA VAL A 70 -8.19 -21.64 -4.90
C VAL A 70 -7.61 -22.59 -5.95
N ASP A 71 -8.47 -23.06 -6.86
CA ASP A 71 -8.10 -23.85 -8.02
C ASP A 71 -7.74 -22.98 -9.25
N GLU A 72 -7.57 -23.61 -10.42
CA GLU A 72 -7.25 -22.96 -11.69
C GLU A 72 -8.35 -21.98 -12.15
N ASP A 73 -9.60 -22.23 -11.73
CA ASP A 73 -10.77 -21.45 -12.10
C ASP A 73 -11.13 -20.38 -11.04
N ASP A 74 -10.21 -20.08 -10.08
CA ASP A 74 -10.45 -19.16 -8.97
C ASP A 74 -11.59 -19.62 -8.03
N LYS A 75 -11.87 -20.93 -7.93
CA LYS A 75 -12.84 -21.45 -6.97
C LYS A 75 -12.15 -21.84 -5.67
N VAL A 76 -12.72 -21.43 -4.55
CA VAL A 76 -12.20 -21.76 -3.22
C VAL A 76 -12.26 -23.28 -3.01
N VAL A 77 -11.11 -23.87 -2.72
CA VAL A 77 -10.94 -25.30 -2.39
C VAL A 77 -10.51 -25.53 -0.94
N GLY A 78 -10.16 -24.48 -0.22
CA GLY A 78 -9.76 -24.54 1.17
C GLY A 78 -9.26 -23.19 1.69
N SER A 79 -8.60 -23.25 2.82
CA SER A 79 -7.86 -22.11 3.38
C SER A 79 -6.60 -22.61 4.07
N GLU A 80 -5.55 -21.79 4.06
CA GLU A 80 -4.28 -22.14 4.68
C GLU A 80 -3.58 -20.86 5.16
N ARG A 81 -2.60 -21.01 6.01
CA ARG A 81 -1.77 -19.90 6.50
C ARG A 81 -0.93 -19.31 5.37
N ARG A 82 -0.75 -18.01 5.40
CA ARG A 82 0.02 -17.24 4.42
C ARG A 82 1.45 -17.79 4.22
N ASP A 83 2.16 -18.12 5.31
CA ASP A 83 3.52 -18.67 5.23
C ASP A 83 3.57 -20.02 4.49
N ILE A 84 2.57 -20.88 4.70
CA ILE A 84 2.45 -22.19 4.04
C ILE A 84 2.11 -22.01 2.55
N ILE A 85 1.16 -21.12 2.25
CA ILE A 85 0.74 -20.79 0.87
C ILE A 85 1.94 -20.35 0.04
N HIS A 86 2.73 -19.42 0.56
CA HIS A 86 3.91 -18.92 -0.16
C HIS A 86 5.04 -19.93 -0.24
N ARG A 87 5.25 -20.74 0.81
CA ARG A 87 6.26 -21.80 0.83
C ARG A 87 5.97 -22.89 -0.21
N ASP A 88 4.71 -23.31 -0.27
CA ASP A 88 4.28 -24.45 -1.08
C ASP A 88 3.78 -24.03 -2.48
N GLY A 89 3.70 -22.73 -2.76
CA GLY A 89 3.24 -22.19 -4.04
C GLY A 89 1.78 -22.49 -4.31
N LEU A 90 0.94 -22.46 -3.27
CA LEU A 90 -0.50 -22.68 -3.42
C LEU A 90 -1.16 -21.47 -4.08
N LYS A 91 -2.14 -21.74 -4.97
CA LYS A 91 -2.90 -20.65 -5.59
C LYS A 91 -3.80 -20.01 -4.58
N HIS A 92 -3.77 -18.68 -4.57
CA HIS A 92 -4.54 -17.85 -3.66
C HIS A 92 -4.98 -16.56 -4.36
N ARG A 93 -5.65 -15.68 -3.66
CA ARG A 93 -6.23 -14.45 -4.21
C ARG A 93 -5.50 -13.22 -3.73
N ALA A 94 -5.35 -12.24 -4.62
CA ALA A 94 -4.81 -10.93 -4.28
C ALA A 94 -5.55 -9.82 -5.02
N VAL A 95 -5.48 -8.61 -4.47
CA VAL A 95 -5.92 -7.39 -5.13
C VAL A 95 -4.74 -6.46 -5.35
N HIS A 96 -4.75 -5.76 -6.47
CA HIS A 96 -3.93 -4.60 -6.73
C HIS A 96 -4.83 -3.40 -7.02
N ILE A 97 -4.47 -2.23 -6.56
CA ILE A 97 -5.30 -1.04 -6.68
C ILE A 97 -4.44 0.10 -7.21
N PHE A 98 -4.90 0.75 -8.28
CA PHE A 98 -4.34 2.00 -8.78
C PHE A 98 -5.21 3.17 -8.33
N VAL A 99 -4.63 4.06 -7.55
CA VAL A 99 -5.29 5.30 -7.10
C VAL A 99 -4.83 6.42 -8.01
N LEU A 100 -5.80 7.08 -8.65
CA LEU A 100 -5.55 8.20 -9.55
C LEU A 100 -5.89 9.52 -8.84
N ASN A 101 -5.23 10.59 -9.22
CA ASN A 101 -5.65 11.93 -8.87
C ASN A 101 -6.45 12.59 -10.02
N GLN A 102 -6.92 13.82 -9.79
CA GLN A 102 -7.69 14.57 -10.80
C GLN A 102 -6.89 14.94 -12.06
N LYS A 103 -5.57 14.81 -12.04
CA LYS A 103 -4.70 15.03 -13.19
C LYS A 103 -4.44 13.76 -13.99
N GLY A 104 -5.00 12.61 -13.56
CA GLY A 104 -4.74 11.30 -14.16
C GLY A 104 -3.38 10.70 -13.78
N GLU A 105 -2.68 11.27 -12.79
CA GLU A 105 -1.46 10.67 -12.25
C GLU A 105 -1.83 9.51 -11.32
N ILE A 106 -1.02 8.44 -11.33
CA ILE A 106 -1.17 7.25 -10.47
C ILE A 106 -0.23 7.37 -9.28
N PHE A 107 -0.74 7.07 -8.10
CA PHE A 107 0.06 6.97 -6.90
C PHE A 107 0.75 5.61 -6.87
N LEU A 108 2.07 5.58 -6.83
CA LEU A 108 2.84 4.35 -6.61
C LEU A 108 3.46 4.37 -5.22
N GLN A 109 3.46 3.21 -4.55
CA GLN A 109 4.14 3.03 -3.28
C GLN A 109 5.55 2.49 -3.45
N LYS A 110 6.48 2.98 -2.66
CA LYS A 110 7.81 2.38 -2.45
C LYS A 110 7.70 1.44 -1.26
N ARG A 111 7.78 0.15 -1.49
CA ARG A 111 7.69 -0.88 -0.43
C ARG A 111 8.76 -0.67 0.62
N SER A 112 8.38 -0.88 1.87
CA SER A 112 9.35 -0.83 2.98
C SER A 112 10.46 -1.86 2.77
N ARG A 113 11.67 -1.51 3.17
CA ARG A 113 12.81 -2.45 3.19
C ARG A 113 12.68 -3.53 4.26
N LEU A 114 11.67 -3.43 5.12
CA LEU A 114 11.35 -4.43 6.15
C LEU A 114 10.40 -5.52 5.65
N LYS A 115 9.81 -5.37 4.46
CA LYS A 115 8.92 -6.38 3.86
C LYS A 115 9.74 -7.62 3.46
N ASP A 116 9.16 -8.81 3.64
CA ASP A 116 9.72 -10.11 3.25
C ASP A 116 9.77 -10.30 1.73
N LYS A 117 8.78 -9.75 1.01
CA LYS A 117 8.69 -9.83 -0.44
C LYS A 117 8.95 -8.48 -1.08
N CYS A 118 9.78 -8.46 -2.14
CA CYS A 118 10.08 -7.26 -2.94
C CYS A 118 10.47 -6.02 -2.10
N PRO A 119 11.37 -6.10 -1.11
CA PRO A 119 11.72 -4.97 -0.26
C PRO A 119 12.33 -3.84 -1.09
N GLY A 120 11.85 -2.63 -0.89
CA GLY A 120 12.38 -1.43 -1.54
C GLY A 120 12.06 -1.32 -3.03
N LEU A 121 11.17 -2.15 -3.61
CA LEU A 121 10.67 -1.99 -4.97
C LEU A 121 9.45 -1.06 -5.02
N TRP A 122 9.16 -0.52 -6.19
CA TRP A 122 7.92 0.19 -6.46
C TRP A 122 6.78 -0.78 -6.73
N ASP A 123 5.59 -0.44 -6.26
CA ASP A 123 4.41 -1.28 -6.37
C ASP A 123 3.15 -0.44 -6.63
N SER A 124 2.03 -1.12 -6.85
CA SER A 124 0.69 -0.53 -6.97
C SER A 124 0.42 0.44 -5.82
N SER A 125 -0.62 1.25 -5.94
CA SER A 125 -0.99 2.20 -4.88
C SER A 125 -1.27 1.50 -3.56
N ALA A 126 -2.04 0.40 -3.62
CA ALA A 126 -2.25 -0.54 -2.53
C ALA A 126 -2.35 -1.97 -3.11
N ALA A 127 -2.00 -2.98 -2.31
CA ALA A 127 -2.08 -4.37 -2.71
C ALA A 127 -2.11 -5.29 -1.48
N GLY A 128 -2.95 -6.33 -1.51
CA GLY A 128 -2.99 -7.31 -0.43
C GLY A 128 -3.67 -8.60 -0.81
N HIS A 129 -3.59 -9.57 0.08
CA HIS A 129 -4.22 -10.87 -0.09
C HIS A 129 -5.68 -10.85 0.36
N VAL A 130 -6.48 -11.67 -0.28
CA VAL A 130 -7.89 -11.86 0.08
C VAL A 130 -7.98 -12.92 1.18
N ASP A 131 -8.51 -12.52 2.33
CA ASP A 131 -8.66 -13.38 3.48
C ASP A 131 -9.62 -14.55 3.22
N ALA A 132 -9.51 -15.63 4.00
CA ALA A 132 -10.44 -16.73 3.94
C ALA A 132 -11.86 -16.27 4.25
N GLY A 133 -12.75 -16.42 3.28
CA GLY A 133 -14.15 -15.98 3.37
C GLY A 133 -14.40 -14.52 2.99
N GLU A 134 -13.37 -13.79 2.60
CA GLU A 134 -13.48 -12.43 2.09
C GLU A 134 -13.75 -12.43 0.58
N GLU A 135 -14.47 -11.42 0.10
CA GLU A 135 -14.64 -11.15 -1.33
C GLU A 135 -13.64 -10.10 -1.80
N TYR A 136 -13.26 -10.15 -3.08
CA TYR A 136 -12.24 -9.26 -3.67
C TYR A 136 -12.54 -7.77 -3.45
N GLU A 137 -13.80 -7.36 -3.58
CA GLU A 137 -14.24 -5.98 -3.42
C GLU A 137 -14.05 -5.49 -1.98
N ASN A 138 -14.32 -6.36 -1.00
CA ASN A 138 -14.12 -6.05 0.42
C ASN A 138 -12.64 -5.94 0.75
N CYS A 139 -11.83 -6.86 0.23
CA CYS A 139 -10.38 -6.80 0.32
C CYS A 139 -9.84 -5.48 -0.26
N ALA A 140 -10.26 -5.10 -1.46
CA ALA A 140 -9.81 -3.85 -2.08
C ALA A 140 -10.18 -2.61 -1.24
N ALA A 141 -11.36 -2.59 -0.62
CA ALA A 141 -11.76 -1.51 0.26
C ALA A 141 -10.95 -1.50 1.58
N ARG A 142 -10.67 -2.67 2.15
CA ARG A 142 -9.85 -2.84 3.36
C ARG A 142 -8.42 -2.37 3.11
N GLU A 143 -7.76 -2.85 2.05
CA GLU A 143 -6.39 -2.48 1.71
C GLU A 143 -6.24 -0.97 1.42
N LEU A 144 -7.20 -0.37 0.71
CA LEU A 144 -7.22 1.09 0.52
C LEU A 144 -7.24 1.85 1.84
N LEU A 145 -8.05 1.38 2.80
CA LEU A 145 -8.14 2.00 4.11
C LEU A 145 -6.86 1.75 4.92
N GLU A 146 -6.36 0.53 4.94
CA GLU A 146 -5.21 0.12 5.75
C GLU A 146 -3.91 0.74 5.24
N GLU A 147 -3.64 0.64 3.94
CA GLU A 147 -2.39 1.12 3.35
C GLU A 147 -2.40 2.62 3.03
N LEU A 148 -3.54 3.22 2.70
CA LEU A 148 -3.58 4.61 2.23
C LEU A 148 -4.49 5.54 3.05
N GLY A 149 -5.26 5.00 3.99
CA GLY A 149 -6.23 5.74 4.78
C GLY A 149 -7.38 6.30 3.94
N LEU A 150 -7.69 5.67 2.80
CA LEU A 150 -8.74 6.09 1.88
C LEU A 150 -9.99 5.22 2.07
N THR A 151 -11.15 5.88 2.13
CA THR A 151 -12.47 5.24 2.07
C THR A 151 -13.15 5.68 0.78
N ASN A 152 -13.22 4.79 -0.20
CA ASN A 152 -13.78 5.10 -1.52
C ASN A 152 -14.91 4.14 -1.87
N ASP A 153 -16.06 4.70 -2.29
CA ASP A 153 -17.25 3.93 -2.69
C ASP A 153 -17.24 3.57 -4.19
N ASP A 154 -16.27 4.08 -4.97
CA ASP A 154 -16.17 3.95 -6.42
C ASP A 154 -14.93 3.19 -6.88
N VAL A 155 -14.57 2.15 -6.15
CA VAL A 155 -13.51 1.22 -6.56
C VAL A 155 -14.03 0.36 -7.71
N ARG A 156 -13.36 0.39 -8.87
CA ARG A 156 -13.80 -0.30 -10.09
C ARG A 156 -12.81 -1.36 -10.49
N GLU A 157 -13.29 -2.57 -10.77
CA GLU A 157 -12.46 -3.60 -11.38
C GLU A 157 -12.05 -3.17 -12.81
N VAL A 158 -10.77 -3.28 -13.10
CA VAL A 158 -10.14 -2.94 -14.39
C VAL A 158 -9.85 -4.19 -15.18
N GLY A 159 -9.40 -5.26 -14.50
CA GLY A 159 -9.06 -6.51 -15.14
C GLY A 159 -8.57 -7.57 -14.16
N LYS A 160 -8.23 -8.73 -14.72
CA LYS A 160 -7.88 -9.94 -13.96
C LYS A 160 -6.63 -10.59 -14.53
N LEU A 161 -5.85 -11.20 -13.63
CA LEU A 161 -4.73 -12.07 -13.99
C LEU A 161 -4.94 -13.44 -13.35
N GLY A 162 -4.68 -14.50 -14.12
CA GLY A 162 -4.65 -15.86 -13.59
C GLY A 162 -3.41 -16.13 -12.76
N ALA A 163 -3.51 -17.09 -11.83
CA ALA A 163 -2.41 -17.50 -11.00
C ALA A 163 -1.31 -18.22 -11.80
N HIS A 164 -0.09 -17.68 -11.75
CA HIS A 164 1.10 -18.29 -12.36
C HIS A 164 2.38 -17.82 -11.62
N ALA A 165 3.53 -18.38 -11.98
CA ALA A 165 4.78 -18.09 -11.27
C ALA A 165 5.12 -16.58 -11.21
N ASN A 166 4.82 -15.80 -12.27
CA ASN A 166 5.12 -14.36 -12.29
C ASN A 166 4.14 -13.53 -11.48
N THR A 167 2.96 -14.07 -11.11
CA THR A 167 2.03 -13.44 -10.17
C THR A 167 2.22 -13.98 -8.75
N GLY A 168 3.25 -14.78 -8.47
CA GLY A 168 3.42 -15.41 -7.17
C GLY A 168 2.38 -16.49 -6.86
N TRP A 169 1.77 -17.08 -7.88
CA TRP A 169 0.63 -18.00 -7.79
C TRP A 169 -0.67 -17.34 -7.31
N GLU A 170 -0.80 -16.05 -7.56
CA GLU A 170 -1.98 -15.25 -7.21
C GLU A 170 -2.94 -15.13 -8.39
N HIS A 171 -4.23 -15.40 -8.16
CA HIS A 171 -5.32 -14.85 -8.96
C HIS A 171 -5.51 -13.40 -8.54
N VAL A 172 -5.13 -12.48 -9.41
CA VAL A 172 -5.15 -11.04 -9.10
C VAL A 172 -6.36 -10.38 -9.74
N ARG A 173 -7.06 -9.52 -8.98
CA ARG A 173 -7.97 -8.53 -9.53
C ARG A 173 -7.37 -7.14 -9.40
N LEU A 174 -7.27 -6.46 -10.53
CA LEU A 174 -6.82 -5.07 -10.59
C LEU A 174 -8.02 -4.14 -10.47
N TYR A 175 -7.94 -3.24 -9.52
CA TYR A 175 -8.92 -2.19 -9.29
C TYR A 175 -8.34 -0.81 -9.57
N ALA A 176 -9.22 0.17 -9.81
CA ALA A 176 -8.84 1.58 -9.87
C ALA A 176 -9.88 2.46 -9.17
N THR A 177 -9.42 3.58 -8.62
CA THR A 177 -10.26 4.58 -7.99
C THR A 177 -9.64 5.97 -8.04
N LEU A 178 -10.46 7.01 -7.88
CA LEU A 178 -9.97 8.39 -7.70
C LEU A 178 -9.70 8.67 -6.23
N ALA A 179 -8.57 9.31 -5.94
CA ALA A 179 -8.25 9.74 -4.57
C ALA A 179 -9.29 10.75 -4.07
N LYS A 180 -10.03 10.37 -3.02
CA LYS A 180 -10.95 11.24 -2.27
C LYS A 180 -10.34 11.53 -0.91
N GLY A 181 -9.46 12.52 -0.83
CA GLY A 181 -8.82 12.88 0.42
C GLY A 181 -7.30 12.83 0.37
N LYS A 182 -6.69 12.96 1.55
CA LYS A 182 -5.24 12.94 1.69
C LYS A 182 -4.77 11.50 1.92
N ILE A 183 -3.88 11.04 1.05
CA ILE A 183 -3.21 9.75 1.24
C ILE A 183 -2.34 9.81 2.50
N ARG A 184 -2.48 8.82 3.35
CA ARG A 184 -1.65 8.55 4.53
C ARG A 184 -0.93 7.24 4.27
N VAL A 185 0.38 7.25 4.43
CA VAL A 185 1.24 6.08 4.15
C VAL A 185 1.77 5.56 5.48
N PRO A 186 1.35 4.37 5.92
CA PRO A 186 1.92 3.72 7.11
C PRO A 186 3.41 3.43 6.90
N CYS A 187 4.23 3.72 7.90
CA CYS A 187 5.69 3.70 7.74
C CYS A 187 6.32 2.29 7.83
N VAL A 188 5.59 1.29 8.29
CA VAL A 188 6.10 -0.08 8.41
C VAL A 188 6.04 -0.81 7.07
N GLU A 189 4.94 -0.68 6.34
CA GLU A 189 4.75 -1.36 5.06
C GLU A 189 5.25 -0.57 3.86
N ILE A 190 5.13 0.75 3.91
CA ILE A 190 5.42 1.65 2.80
C ILE A 190 6.48 2.67 3.23
N GLU A 191 7.61 2.70 2.52
CA GLU A 191 8.68 3.66 2.82
C GLU A 191 8.24 5.09 2.49
N TYR A 192 7.63 5.29 1.32
CA TYR A 192 6.95 6.51 0.85
C TYR A 192 6.18 6.20 -0.44
N GLY A 193 5.41 7.16 -0.93
CA GLY A 193 4.76 7.05 -2.22
C GLY A 193 4.72 8.40 -2.93
N GLU A 194 4.62 8.36 -4.25
CA GLU A 194 4.61 9.54 -5.12
C GLU A 194 3.63 9.37 -6.27
N TRP A 195 3.26 10.50 -6.88
CA TRP A 195 2.39 10.56 -8.03
C TRP A 195 3.20 10.58 -9.32
N PHE A 196 2.84 9.72 -10.27
CA PHE A 196 3.50 9.62 -11.58
C PHE A 196 2.47 9.68 -12.69
N THR A 197 2.82 10.36 -13.78
CA THR A 197 2.03 10.27 -15.02
C THR A 197 2.23 8.91 -15.68
N MET A 198 1.26 8.46 -16.45
CA MET A 198 1.36 7.17 -17.16
C MET A 198 2.57 7.10 -18.09
N PRO A 199 2.91 8.14 -18.89
CA PRO A 199 4.15 8.12 -19.67
C PRO A 199 5.41 7.95 -18.83
N GLN A 200 5.49 8.60 -17.65
CA GLN A 200 6.64 8.43 -16.75
C GLN A 200 6.77 6.98 -16.27
N ILE A 201 5.64 6.34 -15.95
CA ILE A 201 5.65 4.94 -15.53
C ILE A 201 6.07 4.04 -16.70
N ASP A 202 5.54 4.27 -17.90
CA ASP A 202 5.89 3.48 -19.09
C ASP A 202 7.38 3.56 -19.43
N ASP A 203 7.92 4.77 -19.51
CA ASP A 203 9.34 4.99 -19.78
C ASP A 203 10.21 4.33 -18.71
N TRP A 204 9.81 4.39 -17.45
CA TRP A 204 10.57 3.82 -16.34
C TRP A 204 10.49 2.29 -16.32
N VAL A 205 9.31 1.71 -16.54
CA VAL A 205 9.12 0.25 -16.63
C VAL A 205 9.92 -0.34 -17.83
N GLU A 206 9.99 0.40 -18.94
CA GLU A 206 10.78 -0.02 -20.10
C GLU A 206 12.29 0.05 -19.82
N ALA A 207 12.75 1.12 -19.17
CA ALA A 207 14.16 1.37 -18.92
C ALA A 207 14.73 0.50 -17.80
N VAL A 208 14.00 0.33 -16.69
CA VAL A 208 14.49 -0.31 -15.44
C VAL A 208 13.35 -1.10 -14.77
N PRO A 209 12.86 -2.20 -15.40
CA PRO A 209 11.76 -3.00 -14.86
C PRO A 209 12.07 -3.62 -13.48
N GLU A 210 13.35 -3.80 -13.15
CA GLU A 210 13.80 -4.32 -11.85
C GLU A 210 13.53 -3.38 -10.67
N ASP A 211 13.20 -2.12 -10.92
CA ASP A 211 12.76 -1.18 -9.87
C ASP A 211 11.37 -1.51 -9.34
N PHE A 212 10.62 -2.38 -10.03
CA PHE A 212 9.22 -2.66 -9.75
C PHE A 212 8.97 -4.09 -9.27
N ALA A 213 7.97 -4.25 -8.41
CA ALA A 213 7.49 -5.56 -8.01
C ALA A 213 6.89 -6.32 -9.21
N PRO A 214 7.13 -7.65 -9.34
CA PRO A 214 6.59 -8.43 -10.47
C PRO A 214 5.06 -8.36 -10.60
N GLY A 215 4.33 -8.33 -9.48
CA GLY A 215 2.88 -8.16 -9.45
C GLY A 215 2.44 -6.84 -10.06
N PHE A 216 3.13 -5.74 -9.74
CA PHE A 216 2.88 -4.44 -10.38
C PHE A 216 3.10 -4.50 -11.90
N LEU A 217 4.21 -5.07 -12.35
CA LEU A 217 4.50 -5.17 -13.79
C LEU A 217 3.43 -5.95 -14.56
N ALA A 218 2.88 -7.00 -13.96
CA ALA A 218 1.78 -7.75 -14.52
C ALA A 218 0.48 -6.93 -14.57
N CYS A 219 0.16 -6.24 -13.48
CA CYS A 219 -1.00 -5.33 -13.40
C CYS A 219 -0.87 -4.14 -14.35
N TRP A 220 0.34 -3.60 -14.53
CA TRP A 220 0.58 -2.49 -15.47
C TRP A 220 0.25 -2.86 -16.92
N LYS A 221 0.56 -4.09 -17.34
CA LYS A 221 0.17 -4.58 -18.68
C LYS A 221 -1.35 -4.61 -18.84
N VAL A 222 -2.07 -5.17 -17.87
CA VAL A 222 -3.54 -5.21 -17.87
C VAL A 222 -4.14 -3.79 -17.90
N TRP A 223 -3.56 -2.88 -17.12
CA TRP A 223 -3.95 -1.48 -17.11
C TRP A 223 -3.83 -0.82 -18.48
N LYS A 224 -2.70 -1.02 -19.17
CA LYS A 224 -2.48 -0.49 -20.52
C LYS A 224 -3.48 -1.06 -21.53
N GLU A 225 -3.67 -2.36 -21.51
CA GLU A 225 -4.63 -3.02 -22.40
C GLU A 225 -6.06 -2.48 -22.21
N ALA A 226 -6.48 -2.30 -20.96
CA ALA A 226 -7.81 -1.77 -20.63
C ALA A 226 -8.00 -0.29 -21.02
N ASN A 227 -6.91 0.45 -21.21
CA ASN A 227 -6.93 1.90 -21.50
C ASN A 227 -6.38 2.27 -22.89
N GLN A 228 -6.00 1.30 -23.75
CA GLN A 228 -5.39 1.55 -25.07
C GLN A 228 -6.19 2.50 -25.97
N GLY A 229 -7.51 2.57 -25.85
CA GLY A 229 -8.34 3.49 -26.65
C GLY A 229 -8.45 4.92 -26.11
N ARG A 230 -7.91 5.20 -24.90
CA ARG A 230 -8.00 6.53 -24.26
C ARG A 230 -6.76 7.39 -24.47
N PHE A 231 -5.65 6.81 -24.90
CA PHE A 231 -4.35 7.48 -25.05
C PHE A 231 -4.04 7.86 -26.50
N GLU A 232 -4.79 7.33 -27.48
CA GLU A 232 -4.64 7.68 -28.90
C GLU A 232 -5.42 8.96 -29.29
N ASP A 233 -6.41 9.34 -28.49
CA ASP A 233 -7.30 10.49 -28.76
C ASP A 233 -6.89 11.74 -27.97
N GLY A 234 -5.60 12.03 -27.84
CA GLY A 234 -5.01 13.21 -27.20
C GLY A 234 -5.88 14.47 -27.06
N GLU A 235 -6.95 14.40 -26.26
CA GLU A 235 -7.76 15.54 -25.80
C GLU A 235 -7.59 15.78 -24.30
#